data_b367f89df2c9f962e1c1e7483fa83b60
#
_entry.id   b367f89df2c9f962e1c1e7483fa83b60
#
_cell.length_a   1.000
_cell.length_b   1.000
_cell.length_c   1.000
_cell.angle_alpha   90.00
_cell.angle_beta   90.00
_cell.angle_gamma   90.00
#
_symmetry.space_group_name_H-M   'P 1'
#
loop_
_entity.id
_entity.type
_entity.pdbx_description
1 polymer ?
#
loop_
_entity_poly.entity_id
_entity_poly.type
_entity_poly.pdbx_seq_one_letter_code
_entity_poly.pdbx_strand_id
1 'polypeptide(L)'
;MPPIRTGFFPGSFDPITNGHADILAASLALCDQVVVGIGTHPGKVPLFSFEERVALIEMLAATIEGGAGRVSTIAFDGLTIDAARQAGAGILIRGLRDGTDLDYEMQLSGMNGAMAPDIRTIFVPASPATRPITATLVRQIAKLGGDVTPFVPDFVARKLTQKFAS
;
A
#
# COMPACT_ATOMS: atom_id res chain seq x y z
N MET A 1 8.19 28.19 -6.75
CA MET A 1 8.54 26.80 -6.37
C MET A 1 7.75 25.85 -7.26
N PRO A 2 8.33 24.75 -7.70
CA PRO A 2 7.55 23.74 -8.43
C PRO A 2 6.43 23.21 -7.52
N PRO A 3 5.29 22.80 -8.09
CA PRO A 3 4.21 22.22 -7.30
C PRO A 3 4.67 20.91 -6.63
N ILE A 4 4.21 20.69 -5.38
CA ILE A 4 4.50 19.46 -4.64
C ILE A 4 3.85 18.28 -5.38
N ARG A 5 4.63 17.26 -5.70
CA ARG A 5 4.14 16.03 -6.32
C ARG A 5 3.65 15.09 -5.23
N THR A 6 2.34 15.00 -5.10
CA THR A 6 1.70 14.09 -4.15
C THR A 6 1.24 12.83 -4.86
N GLY A 7 1.71 11.68 -4.38
CA GLY A 7 1.27 10.35 -4.82
C GLY A 7 0.23 9.76 -3.86
N PHE A 8 -0.77 9.07 -4.39
CA PHE A 8 -1.74 8.29 -3.63
C PHE A 8 -1.48 6.81 -3.82
N PHE A 9 -1.19 6.10 -2.74
CA PHE A 9 -0.92 4.67 -2.75
C PHE A 9 -2.04 3.91 -2.03
N PRO A 10 -3.05 3.38 -2.75
CA PRO A 10 -4.18 2.68 -2.16
C PRO A 10 -3.91 1.21 -1.90
N GLY A 11 -4.52 0.68 -0.86
CA GLY A 11 -4.50 -0.74 -0.54
C GLY A 11 -5.25 -1.04 0.75
N SER A 12 -5.36 -2.32 1.10
CA SER A 12 -5.92 -2.72 2.40
C SER A 12 -4.86 -2.71 3.51
N PHE A 13 -3.60 -2.98 3.18
CA PHE A 13 -2.46 -3.01 4.11
C PHE A 13 -2.74 -3.83 5.37
N ASP A 14 -3.25 -5.04 5.18
CA ASP A 14 -3.73 -5.91 6.26
C ASP A 14 -3.04 -7.29 6.27
N PRO A 15 -1.76 -7.32 6.68
CA PRO A 15 -0.88 -6.22 7.08
C PRO A 15 -0.11 -5.60 5.92
N ILE A 16 0.67 -4.57 6.22
CA ILE A 16 1.73 -4.08 5.34
C ILE A 16 2.83 -5.14 5.22
N THR A 17 3.40 -5.30 4.02
CA THR A 17 4.39 -6.35 3.70
C THR A 17 5.66 -5.73 3.11
N ASN A 18 6.71 -6.54 2.94
CA ASN A 18 7.92 -6.13 2.23
C ASN A 18 7.63 -5.73 0.77
N GLY A 19 6.59 -6.30 0.15
CA GLY A 19 6.10 -5.86 -1.16
C GLY A 19 5.56 -4.42 -1.14
N HIS A 20 4.79 -4.08 -0.13
CA HIS A 20 4.32 -2.70 0.05
C HIS A 20 5.47 -1.74 0.37
N ALA A 21 6.46 -2.18 1.17
CA ALA A 21 7.64 -1.38 1.48
C ALA A 21 8.45 -1.03 0.23
N ASP A 22 8.64 -1.99 -0.66
CA ASP A 22 9.32 -1.83 -1.93
C ASP A 22 8.65 -0.76 -2.81
N ILE A 23 7.33 -0.86 -2.99
CA ILE A 23 6.56 0.13 -3.78
C ILE A 23 6.56 1.51 -3.10
N LEU A 24 6.43 1.57 -1.77
CA LEU A 24 6.44 2.83 -1.04
C LEU A 24 7.80 3.54 -1.16
N ALA A 25 8.91 2.81 -1.05
CA ALA A 25 10.25 3.35 -1.23
C ALA A 25 10.45 3.92 -2.66
N ALA A 26 10.03 3.17 -3.69
CA ALA A 26 10.07 3.63 -5.07
C ALA A 26 9.17 4.87 -5.29
N SER A 27 8.01 4.90 -4.63
CA SER A 27 7.09 6.05 -4.71
C SER A 27 7.68 7.32 -4.12
N LEU A 28 8.42 7.21 -3.02
CA LEU A 28 9.11 8.35 -2.38
C LEU A 28 10.28 8.89 -3.22
N ALA A 29 10.81 8.10 -4.14
CA ALA A 29 11.78 8.58 -5.13
C ALA A 29 11.12 9.41 -6.26
N LEU A 30 9.83 9.19 -6.52
CA LEU A 30 9.08 9.85 -7.60
C LEU A 30 8.25 11.05 -7.12
N CYS A 31 7.79 11.00 -5.87
CA CYS A 31 6.87 11.97 -5.28
C CYS A 31 7.51 12.67 -4.08
N ASP A 32 7.16 13.93 -3.87
CA ASP A 32 7.62 14.71 -2.71
C ASP A 32 6.87 14.26 -1.43
N GLN A 33 5.61 13.83 -1.58
CA GLN A 33 4.77 13.26 -0.53
C GLN A 33 4.01 12.04 -1.05
N VAL A 34 3.74 11.08 -0.17
CA VAL A 34 2.90 9.91 -0.46
C VAL A 34 1.81 9.79 0.58
N VAL A 35 0.56 9.77 0.13
CA VAL A 35 -0.60 9.48 0.95
C VAL A 35 -0.97 8.02 0.77
N VAL A 36 -0.86 7.22 1.82
CA VAL A 36 -1.28 5.82 1.82
C VAL A 36 -2.78 5.77 2.13
N GLY A 37 -3.56 5.36 1.14
CA GLY A 37 -5.01 5.20 1.28
C GLY A 37 -5.36 3.80 1.78
N ILE A 38 -5.89 3.70 2.99
CA ILE A 38 -6.32 2.43 3.56
C ILE A 38 -7.79 2.21 3.23
N GLY A 39 -8.06 1.23 2.36
CA GLY A 39 -9.43 0.86 2.01
C GLY A 39 -10.16 0.24 3.18
N THR A 40 -11.36 0.78 3.47
CA THR A 40 -12.27 0.26 4.50
C THR A 40 -13.52 -0.22 3.79
N HIS A 41 -13.66 -1.55 3.61
CA HIS A 41 -14.82 -2.13 2.95
C HIS A 41 -15.84 -2.58 3.97
N PRO A 42 -17.07 -2.04 3.96
CA PRO A 42 -18.18 -2.60 4.75
C PRO A 42 -18.36 -4.08 4.43
N GLY A 43 -18.41 -4.96 5.44
CA GLY A 43 -18.61 -6.39 5.29
C GLY A 43 -17.35 -7.27 5.23
N LYS A 44 -16.14 -6.70 5.22
CA LYS A 44 -14.90 -7.42 5.48
C LYS A 44 -14.36 -7.07 6.86
N VAL A 45 -14.17 -8.07 7.72
CA VAL A 45 -13.46 -7.90 8.99
C VAL A 45 -11.97 -8.02 8.72
N PRO A 46 -11.18 -6.95 8.85
CA PRO A 46 -9.74 -7.02 8.67
C PRO A 46 -9.08 -7.73 9.86
N LEU A 47 -7.86 -8.27 9.65
CA LEU A 47 -7.07 -8.86 10.72
C LEU A 47 -6.57 -7.79 11.71
N PHE A 48 -6.13 -6.66 11.18
CA PHE A 48 -5.68 -5.50 11.96
C PHE A 48 -6.71 -4.38 11.88
N SER A 49 -6.97 -3.71 13.00
CA SER A 49 -7.82 -2.51 13.02
C SER A 49 -7.24 -1.42 12.13
N PHE A 50 -8.03 -0.38 11.84
CA PHE A 50 -7.54 0.76 11.08
C PHE A 50 -6.34 1.41 11.78
N GLU A 51 -6.43 1.64 13.08
CA GLU A 51 -5.38 2.26 13.91
C GLU A 51 -4.10 1.41 13.95
N GLU A 52 -4.25 0.09 14.04
CA GLU A 52 -3.10 -0.83 13.97
C GLU A 52 -2.40 -0.74 12.61
N ARG A 53 -3.17 -0.70 11.51
CA ARG A 53 -2.61 -0.56 10.16
C ARG A 53 -1.92 0.78 9.97
N VAL A 54 -2.49 1.89 10.46
CA VAL A 54 -1.86 3.21 10.46
C VAL A 54 -0.52 3.16 11.19
N ALA A 55 -0.49 2.64 12.42
CA ALA A 55 0.74 2.56 13.20
C ALA A 55 1.83 1.73 12.50
N LEU A 56 1.47 0.60 11.87
CA LEU A 56 2.42 -0.22 11.12
C LEU A 56 2.98 0.49 9.88
N ILE A 57 2.15 1.28 9.18
CA ILE A 57 2.57 2.08 8.03
C ILE A 57 3.52 3.20 8.47
N GLU A 58 3.21 3.89 9.57
CA GLU A 58 4.07 4.94 10.12
C GLU A 58 5.43 4.39 10.57
N MET A 59 5.44 3.24 11.25
CA MET A 59 6.67 2.55 11.62
C MET A 59 7.50 2.19 10.39
N LEU A 60 6.87 1.68 9.32
CA LEU A 60 7.55 1.37 8.08
C LEU A 60 8.13 2.64 7.43
N ALA A 61 7.34 3.69 7.32
CA ALA A 61 7.77 4.96 6.72
C ALA A 61 9.01 5.52 7.42
N ALA A 62 9.10 5.38 8.74
CA ALA A 62 10.27 5.81 9.52
C ALA A 62 11.55 5.00 9.21
N THR A 63 11.43 3.78 8.68
CA THR A 63 12.58 2.94 8.28
C THR A 63 13.07 3.20 6.85
N ILE A 64 12.24 3.83 6.02
CA ILE A 64 12.60 4.15 4.64
C ILE A 64 13.36 5.47 4.62
N GLU A 65 14.49 5.51 3.92
CA GLU A 65 15.28 6.73 3.76
C GLU A 65 14.43 7.85 3.16
N GLY A 66 14.37 8.97 3.87
CA GLY A 66 13.55 10.13 3.48
C GLY A 66 12.04 9.90 3.61
N GLY A 67 11.58 8.81 4.25
CA GLY A 67 10.16 8.51 4.41
C GLY A 67 9.49 9.26 5.57
N ALA A 68 10.25 9.53 6.62
CA ALA A 68 9.74 10.25 7.80
C ALA A 68 9.24 11.66 7.41
N GLY A 69 8.00 11.97 7.80
CA GLY A 69 7.36 13.26 7.50
C GLY A 69 6.87 13.44 6.06
N ARG A 70 7.11 12.46 5.17
CA ARG A 70 6.65 12.48 3.77
C ARG A 70 5.55 11.47 3.47
N VAL A 71 5.23 10.61 4.41
CA VAL A 71 4.16 9.62 4.32
C VAL A 71 3.06 9.98 5.30
N SER A 72 1.82 10.02 4.81
CA SER A 72 0.62 10.15 5.63
C SER A 72 -0.39 9.08 5.28
N THR A 73 -1.39 8.87 6.12
CA THR A 73 -2.42 7.83 5.94
C THR A 73 -3.81 8.42 5.98
N ILE A 74 -4.71 7.93 5.14
CA ILE A 74 -6.14 8.23 5.20
C ILE A 74 -6.96 6.95 5.04
N ALA A 75 -8.16 6.93 5.62
CA ALA A 75 -9.17 5.91 5.32
C ALA A 75 -9.99 6.33 4.10
N PHE A 76 -10.41 5.36 3.27
CA PHE A 76 -11.39 5.60 2.21
C PHE A 76 -12.26 4.37 1.97
N ASP A 77 -13.49 4.56 1.54
CA ASP A 77 -14.48 3.50 1.27
C ASP A 77 -15.16 3.63 -0.10
N GLY A 78 -14.84 4.66 -0.85
CA GLY A 78 -15.40 4.97 -2.17
C GLY A 78 -14.45 4.68 -3.32
N LEU A 79 -14.58 5.47 -4.38
CA LEU A 79 -13.70 5.38 -5.56
C LEU A 79 -12.28 5.84 -5.19
N THR A 80 -11.31 5.06 -5.62
CA THR A 80 -9.88 5.36 -5.39
C THR A 80 -9.48 6.74 -5.94
N ILE A 81 -10.03 7.13 -7.09
CA ILE A 81 -9.75 8.45 -7.69
C ILE A 81 -10.32 9.61 -6.88
N ASP A 82 -11.49 9.43 -6.23
CA ASP A 82 -12.07 10.47 -5.37
C ASP A 82 -11.22 10.63 -4.09
N ALA A 83 -10.77 9.52 -3.52
CA ALA A 83 -9.84 9.54 -2.38
C ALA A 83 -8.51 10.21 -2.76
N ALA A 84 -7.97 9.94 -3.94
CA ALA A 84 -6.77 10.59 -4.44
C ALA A 84 -6.95 12.10 -4.59
N ARG A 85 -8.09 12.56 -5.14
CA ARG A 85 -8.42 14.00 -5.22
C ARG A 85 -8.52 14.65 -3.84
N GLN A 86 -9.22 14.02 -2.91
CA GLN A 86 -9.33 14.51 -1.52
C GLN A 86 -7.97 14.63 -0.83
N ALA A 87 -7.05 13.73 -1.17
CA ALA A 87 -5.66 13.77 -0.70
C ALA A 87 -4.79 14.81 -1.42
N GLY A 88 -5.32 15.52 -2.42
CA GLY A 88 -4.55 16.45 -3.24
C GLY A 88 -3.51 15.77 -4.14
N ALA A 89 -3.70 14.49 -4.45
CA ALA A 89 -2.76 13.70 -5.25
C ALA A 89 -3.09 13.78 -6.75
N GLY A 90 -2.10 14.16 -7.55
CA GLY A 90 -2.17 14.09 -9.01
C GLY A 90 -1.64 12.77 -9.58
N ILE A 91 -1.09 11.90 -8.74
CA ILE A 91 -0.47 10.63 -9.11
C ILE A 91 -1.13 9.51 -8.32
N LEU A 92 -1.69 8.52 -9.02
CA LEU A 92 -2.16 7.26 -8.44
C LEU A 92 -1.09 6.19 -8.63
N ILE A 93 -0.59 5.62 -7.54
CA ILE A 93 0.50 4.65 -7.54
C ILE A 93 -0.08 3.24 -7.44
N ARG A 94 0.33 2.38 -8.38
CA ARG A 94 -0.06 0.96 -8.42
C ARG A 94 1.17 0.08 -8.56
N GLY A 95 1.35 -0.86 -7.65
CA GLY A 95 2.40 -1.89 -7.75
C GLY A 95 2.00 -2.97 -8.74
N LEU A 96 2.97 -3.46 -9.52
CA LEU A 96 2.81 -4.58 -10.44
C LEU A 96 3.74 -5.72 -10.06
N ARG A 97 3.24 -6.95 -9.95
CA ARG A 97 4.01 -8.15 -9.67
C ARG A 97 4.27 -8.99 -10.92
N ASP A 98 3.29 -9.07 -11.82
CA ASP A 98 3.35 -9.91 -13.02
C ASP A 98 2.43 -9.38 -14.13
N GLY A 99 2.38 -10.11 -15.25
CA GLY A 99 1.55 -9.73 -16.40
C GLY A 99 0.05 -9.82 -16.13
N THR A 100 -0.39 -10.71 -15.23
CA THR A 100 -1.83 -10.82 -14.86
C THR A 100 -2.28 -9.57 -14.10
N ASP A 101 -1.46 -9.08 -13.18
CA ASP A 101 -1.70 -7.79 -12.52
C ASP A 101 -1.80 -6.66 -13.56
N LEU A 102 -0.89 -6.64 -14.55
CA LEU A 102 -0.83 -5.59 -15.57
C LEU A 102 -2.11 -5.50 -16.38
N ASP A 103 -2.66 -6.60 -16.86
CA ASP A 103 -3.89 -6.59 -17.68
C ASP A 103 -5.06 -5.96 -16.92
N TYR A 104 -5.26 -6.34 -15.67
CA TYR A 104 -6.30 -5.76 -14.83
C TYR A 104 -6.04 -4.28 -14.51
N GLU A 105 -4.83 -3.94 -14.15
CA GLU A 105 -4.44 -2.57 -13.78
C GLU A 105 -4.53 -1.62 -14.97
N MET A 106 -4.22 -2.07 -16.19
CA MET A 106 -4.37 -1.27 -17.41
C MET A 106 -5.85 -0.96 -17.70
N GLN A 107 -6.75 -1.92 -17.53
CA GLN A 107 -8.18 -1.68 -17.68
C GLN A 107 -8.69 -0.66 -16.65
N LEU A 108 -8.34 -0.87 -15.38
CA LEU A 108 -8.72 0.04 -14.30
C LEU A 108 -8.15 1.45 -14.51
N SER A 109 -6.90 1.56 -14.93
CA SER A 109 -6.25 2.83 -15.24
C SER A 109 -6.94 3.59 -16.37
N GLY A 110 -7.38 2.87 -17.42
CA GLY A 110 -8.14 3.46 -18.52
C GLY A 110 -9.48 4.05 -18.05
N MET A 111 -10.21 3.32 -17.22
CA MET A 111 -11.47 3.79 -16.64
C MET A 111 -11.27 4.96 -15.69
N ASN A 112 -10.26 4.87 -14.80
CA ASN A 112 -9.91 5.95 -13.88
C ASN A 112 -9.51 7.22 -14.64
N GLY A 113 -8.72 7.10 -15.72
CA GLY A 113 -8.33 8.24 -16.54
C GLY A 113 -9.48 8.93 -17.25
N ALA A 114 -10.53 8.18 -17.63
CA ALA A 114 -11.75 8.75 -18.21
C ALA A 114 -12.57 9.53 -17.16
N MET A 115 -12.64 9.02 -15.91
CA MET A 115 -13.37 9.66 -14.83
C MET A 115 -12.58 10.81 -14.17
N ALA A 116 -11.26 10.73 -14.15
CA ALA A 116 -10.35 11.66 -13.50
C ALA A 116 -9.12 11.95 -14.36
N PRO A 117 -9.25 12.74 -15.45
CA PRO A 117 -8.14 13.03 -16.37
C PRO A 117 -7.02 13.85 -15.72
N ASP A 118 -7.29 14.45 -14.59
CA ASP A 118 -6.35 15.20 -13.73
C ASP A 118 -5.45 14.30 -12.88
N ILE A 119 -5.77 13.00 -12.75
CA ILE A 119 -4.98 12.02 -11.98
C ILE A 119 -4.31 11.03 -12.93
N ARG A 120 -2.99 10.96 -12.87
CA ARG A 120 -2.20 10.02 -13.68
C ARG A 120 -1.87 8.76 -12.89
N THR A 121 -2.24 7.59 -13.41
CA THR A 121 -1.78 6.32 -12.85
C THR A 121 -0.34 6.03 -13.26
N ILE A 122 0.49 5.67 -12.29
CA ILE A 122 1.86 5.19 -12.48
C ILE A 122 1.97 3.78 -11.96
N PHE A 123 2.52 2.88 -12.78
CA PHE A 123 2.82 1.50 -12.40
C PHE A 123 4.26 1.38 -11.93
N VAL A 124 4.44 0.77 -10.76
CA VAL A 124 5.74 0.50 -10.18
C VAL A 124 5.96 -1.01 -10.15
N PRO A 125 6.88 -1.56 -10.94
CA PRO A 125 7.19 -2.98 -10.90
C PRO A 125 7.77 -3.38 -9.54
N ALA A 126 7.26 -4.47 -8.96
CA ALA A 126 7.84 -5.05 -7.75
C ALA A 126 9.25 -5.60 -8.06
N SER A 127 10.16 -5.44 -7.10
CA SER A 127 11.48 -6.07 -7.17
C SER A 127 11.35 -7.59 -7.21
N PRO A 128 12.28 -8.31 -7.85
CA PRO A 128 12.17 -9.77 -7.98
C PRO A 128 11.97 -10.51 -6.66
N ALA A 129 12.60 -10.05 -5.58
CA ALA A 129 12.48 -10.64 -4.26
C ALA A 129 11.09 -10.45 -3.62
N THR A 130 10.35 -9.41 -3.98
CA THR A 130 9.05 -9.08 -3.38
C THR A 130 7.86 -9.50 -4.23
N ARG A 131 8.07 -9.90 -5.49
CA ARG A 131 7.00 -10.33 -6.41
C ARG A 131 6.07 -11.41 -5.86
N PRO A 132 6.55 -12.47 -5.17
CA PRO A 132 5.67 -13.52 -4.66
C PRO A 132 4.88 -13.12 -3.42
N ILE A 133 5.17 -11.97 -2.82
CA ILE A 133 4.61 -11.58 -1.53
C ILE A 133 3.21 -10.99 -1.70
N THR A 134 2.22 -11.61 -1.04
CA THR A 134 0.87 -11.06 -0.92
C THR A 134 0.44 -11.06 0.55
N ALA A 135 -0.31 -10.05 0.97
CA ALA A 135 -0.83 -9.99 2.34
C ALA A 135 -1.75 -11.19 2.66
N THR A 136 -2.47 -11.70 1.66
CA THR A 136 -3.32 -12.89 1.82
C THR A 136 -2.52 -14.13 2.18
N LEU A 137 -1.43 -14.40 1.46
CA LEU A 137 -0.55 -15.54 1.75
C LEU A 137 0.17 -15.36 3.09
N VAL A 138 0.62 -14.15 3.39
CA VAL A 138 1.24 -13.84 4.70
C VAL A 138 0.27 -14.17 5.86
N ARG A 139 -0.99 -13.75 5.77
CA ARG A 139 -2.00 -14.08 6.79
C ARG A 139 -2.25 -15.58 6.91
N GLN A 140 -2.29 -16.29 5.78
CA GLN A 140 -2.46 -17.76 5.77
C GLN A 140 -1.28 -18.46 6.43
N ILE A 141 -0.06 -18.09 6.09
CA ILE A 141 1.16 -18.66 6.68
C ILE A 141 1.19 -18.40 8.20
N ALA A 142 0.94 -17.14 8.61
CA ALA A 142 0.92 -16.76 10.02
C ALA A 142 -0.13 -17.55 10.82
N LYS A 143 -1.35 -17.69 10.25
CA LYS A 143 -2.44 -18.46 10.87
C LYS A 143 -2.09 -19.94 11.09
N LEU A 144 -1.27 -20.51 10.23
CA LEU A 144 -0.79 -21.90 10.32
C LEU A 144 0.48 -22.05 11.16
N GLY A 145 0.97 -20.97 11.80
CA GLY A 145 2.16 -20.96 12.62
C GLY A 145 3.48 -20.97 11.85
N GLY A 146 3.44 -20.64 10.54
CA GLY A 146 4.64 -20.55 9.70
C GLY A 146 5.42 -19.26 9.96
N ASP A 147 6.71 -19.27 9.64
CA ASP A 147 7.60 -18.11 9.72
C ASP A 147 7.27 -17.10 8.60
N VAL A 148 6.89 -15.88 8.99
CA VAL A 148 6.57 -14.78 8.08
C VAL A 148 7.67 -13.71 7.99
N THR A 149 8.75 -13.86 8.75
CA THR A 149 9.84 -12.87 8.80
C THR A 149 10.47 -12.57 7.44
N PRO A 150 10.53 -13.50 6.45
CA PRO A 150 11.02 -13.17 5.11
C PRO A 150 10.11 -12.25 4.30
N PHE A 151 8.84 -12.10 4.70
CA PHE A 151 7.82 -11.46 3.87
C PHE A 151 7.33 -10.12 4.41
N VAL A 152 7.59 -9.83 5.68
CA VAL A 152 7.13 -8.63 6.36
C VAL A 152 8.24 -8.01 7.22
N PRO A 153 8.17 -6.72 7.54
CA PRO A 153 9.07 -6.13 8.54
C PRO A 153 8.95 -6.84 9.90
N ASP A 154 10.04 -6.89 10.66
CA ASP A 154 10.11 -7.60 11.96
C ASP A 154 8.99 -7.19 12.94
N PHE A 155 8.66 -5.91 13.00
CA PHE A 155 7.60 -5.42 13.88
C PHE A 155 6.21 -5.91 13.42
N VAL A 156 6.00 -6.13 12.13
CA VAL A 156 4.77 -6.74 11.60
C VAL A 156 4.73 -8.25 11.93
N ALA A 157 5.87 -8.95 11.79
CA ALA A 157 5.97 -10.37 12.14
C ALA A 157 5.59 -10.60 13.60
N ARG A 158 6.12 -9.77 14.52
CA ARG A 158 5.75 -9.83 15.95
C ARG A 158 4.25 -9.61 16.19
N LYS A 159 3.66 -8.64 15.50
CA LYS A 159 2.21 -8.37 15.61
C LYS A 159 1.36 -9.52 15.08
N LEU A 160 1.77 -10.15 13.97
CA LEU A 160 1.08 -11.34 13.43
C LEU A 160 1.13 -12.50 14.42
N THR A 161 2.30 -12.77 15.02
CA THR A 161 2.45 -13.80 16.06
C THR A 161 1.50 -13.54 17.23
N GLN A 162 1.41 -12.30 17.71
CA GLN A 162 0.49 -11.93 18.80
C GLN A 162 -0.98 -12.15 18.43
N LYS A 163 -1.38 -11.82 17.20
CA LYS A 163 -2.77 -11.97 16.72
C LYS A 163 -3.22 -13.44 16.65
N PHE A 164 -2.32 -14.37 16.40
CA PHE A 164 -2.64 -15.79 16.24
C PHE A 164 -2.23 -16.66 17.46
N ALA A 165 -1.59 -16.07 18.48
CA ALA A 165 -1.24 -16.74 19.73
C ALA A 165 -2.40 -16.80 20.75
N SER A 166 -3.52 -16.11 20.46
CA SER A 166 -4.72 -15.99 21.33
C SER A 166 -5.83 -16.92 20.92
#